data_9362a1b56b257fd187bcee7d111b6496
#
_entry.id   9362a1b56b257fd187bcee7d111b6496
#
_cell.length_a   1.000
_cell.length_b   1.000
_cell.length_c   1.000
_cell.angle_alpha   90.00
_cell.angle_beta   90.00
_cell.angle_gamma   90.00
#
_symmetry.space_group_name_H-M   'P 1'
#
loop_
_entity.id
_entity.type
_entity.pdbx_description
1 polymer ?
#
loop_
_entity_poly.entity_id
_entity_poly.type
_entity_poly.pdbx_seq_one_letter_code
_entity_poly.pdbx_strand_id
1 'polypeptide(L)'
;MSGGMDSTLAAYMMRDEGYEVVALHFNYGQRTVRKELEAFRAICGDLGVEHTYEIDLDFFTAIGASALTDHTIEVPTGGLEPGVPVTYVPFRNGIFLSIATAVAEKEGCEAISIGVVEEDSSGYPDCTGDFIGAFENAANLGTKESTRISIKMPLVRLKKSQIVVEAAALNVPLHLTWSCYKDEDAACGVCDSCRLRLRGFEAAGMRDPIPYCQ
;
A
#
# COMPACT_ATOMS: atom_id res chain seq x y z
N MET A 1 5.16 -1.78 3.58
CA MET A 1 4.05 -2.67 3.13
C MET A 1 2.85 -2.48 4.04
N SER A 2 1.65 -2.32 3.47
CA SER A 2 0.41 -2.12 4.24
C SER A 2 -0.30 -3.45 4.60
N GLY A 3 0.16 -4.57 4.09
CA GLY A 3 -0.59 -5.83 4.13
C GLY A 3 -1.65 -5.95 3.03
N GLY A 4 -1.83 -4.92 2.21
CA GLY A 4 -2.73 -4.93 1.04
C GLY A 4 -2.11 -5.60 -0.17
N MET A 5 -2.96 -6.03 -1.12
CA MET A 5 -2.55 -6.76 -2.33
C MET A 5 -1.45 -6.05 -3.14
N ASP A 6 -1.58 -4.74 -3.34
CA ASP A 6 -0.66 -3.98 -4.19
C ASP A 6 0.74 -3.88 -3.57
N SER A 7 0.84 -3.48 -2.30
CA SER A 7 2.13 -3.39 -1.60
C SER A 7 2.80 -4.75 -1.43
N THR A 8 2.00 -5.81 -1.33
CA THR A 8 2.50 -7.18 -1.27
C THR A 8 3.09 -7.59 -2.61
N LEU A 9 2.35 -7.42 -3.71
CA LEU A 9 2.89 -7.72 -5.03
C LEU A 9 4.16 -6.94 -5.33
N ALA A 10 4.20 -5.63 -5.01
CA ALA A 10 5.40 -4.82 -5.19
C ALA A 10 6.62 -5.41 -4.47
N ALA A 11 6.46 -5.91 -3.23
CA ALA A 11 7.54 -6.55 -2.50
C ALA A 11 7.99 -7.88 -3.13
N TYR A 12 7.03 -8.68 -3.63
CA TYR A 12 7.36 -9.94 -4.33
C TYR A 12 8.09 -9.69 -5.65
N MET A 13 7.70 -8.66 -6.42
CA MET A 13 8.42 -8.26 -7.64
C MET A 13 9.84 -7.83 -7.33
N MET A 14 10.06 -7.05 -6.27
CA MET A 14 11.43 -6.66 -5.87
C MET A 14 12.28 -7.88 -5.48
N ARG A 15 11.71 -8.83 -4.73
CA ARG A 15 12.41 -10.08 -4.41
C ARG A 15 12.74 -10.88 -5.67
N ASP A 16 11.82 -10.98 -6.63
CA ASP A 16 12.03 -11.70 -7.90
C ASP A 16 13.11 -11.04 -8.75
N GLU A 17 13.24 -9.71 -8.69
CA GLU A 17 14.35 -8.94 -9.28
C GLU A 17 15.69 -9.12 -8.54
N GLY A 18 15.72 -9.85 -7.42
CA GLY A 18 16.94 -10.16 -6.67
C GLY A 18 17.27 -9.19 -5.52
N TYR A 19 16.36 -8.29 -5.15
CA TYR A 19 16.54 -7.42 -3.98
C TYR A 19 16.35 -8.19 -2.68
N GLU A 20 17.19 -7.89 -1.69
CA GLU A 20 16.92 -8.19 -0.29
C GLU A 20 15.93 -7.17 0.25
N VAL A 21 14.85 -7.64 0.87
CA VAL A 21 13.73 -6.78 1.29
C VAL A 21 13.81 -6.43 2.77
N VAL A 22 13.88 -5.13 3.06
CA VAL A 22 13.58 -4.56 4.38
C VAL A 22 12.14 -4.07 4.35
N ALA A 23 11.28 -4.59 5.22
CA ALA A 23 9.85 -4.26 5.19
C ALA A 23 9.49 -3.20 6.23
N LEU A 24 8.71 -2.21 5.79
CA LEU A 24 8.25 -1.10 6.61
C LEU A 24 6.72 -1.04 6.61
N HIS A 25 6.12 -1.07 7.80
CA HIS A 25 4.69 -0.91 8.05
C HIS A 25 4.40 0.32 8.88
N PHE A 26 3.26 0.97 8.59
CA PHE A 26 2.80 2.14 9.32
C PHE A 26 1.41 1.89 9.92
N ASN A 27 1.28 2.11 11.22
CA ASN A 27 0.01 2.30 11.90
C ASN A 27 -0.25 3.81 11.97
N TYR A 28 -1.31 4.30 11.33
CA TYR A 28 -1.58 5.74 11.26
C TYR A 28 -3.01 6.09 11.72
N GLY A 29 -3.60 5.23 12.56
CA GLY A 29 -4.96 5.37 13.05
C GLY A 29 -6.03 4.94 12.04
N GLN A 30 -5.67 4.17 11.02
CA GLN A 30 -6.62 3.58 10.09
C GLN A 30 -7.57 2.60 10.80
N ARG A 31 -8.78 2.44 10.26
CA ARG A 31 -9.85 1.65 10.89
C ARG A 31 -9.52 0.16 11.08
N THR A 32 -8.65 -0.38 10.26
CA THR A 32 -8.29 -1.81 10.20
C THR A 32 -6.84 -2.08 10.60
N VAL A 33 -6.34 -1.30 11.61
CA VAL A 33 -4.94 -1.40 12.11
C VAL A 33 -4.56 -2.83 12.45
N ARG A 34 -5.38 -3.52 13.25
CA ARG A 34 -5.10 -4.88 13.70
C ARG A 34 -4.93 -5.84 12.52
N LYS A 35 -5.89 -5.81 11.59
CA LYS A 35 -5.91 -6.74 10.46
C LYS A 35 -4.83 -6.46 9.43
N GLU A 36 -4.54 -5.19 9.16
CA GLU A 36 -3.44 -4.81 8.28
C GLU A 36 -2.08 -5.22 8.84
N LEU A 37 -1.88 -5.04 10.16
CA LEU A 37 -0.65 -5.46 10.84
C LEU A 37 -0.49 -6.98 10.87
N GLU A 38 -1.57 -7.74 11.13
CA GLU A 38 -1.57 -9.21 11.04
C GLU A 38 -1.20 -9.67 9.62
N ALA A 39 -1.79 -9.06 8.59
CA ALA A 39 -1.48 -9.35 7.19
C ALA A 39 -0.01 -9.04 6.87
N PHE A 40 0.48 -7.87 7.27
CA PHE A 40 1.88 -7.47 7.10
C PHE A 40 2.84 -8.52 7.67
N ARG A 41 2.64 -8.92 8.92
CA ARG A 41 3.50 -9.90 9.60
C ARG A 41 3.46 -11.28 8.92
N ALA A 42 2.27 -11.73 8.53
CA ALA A 42 2.10 -13.00 7.82
C ALA A 42 2.81 -13.00 6.46
N ILE A 43 2.70 -11.90 5.71
CA ILE A 43 3.36 -11.71 4.41
C ILE A 43 4.87 -11.64 4.59
N CYS A 44 5.38 -10.92 5.60
CA CYS A 44 6.82 -10.89 5.89
C CYS A 44 7.36 -12.29 6.20
N GLY A 45 6.60 -13.11 6.95
CA GLY A 45 6.97 -14.51 7.21
C GLY A 45 7.03 -15.36 5.94
N ASP A 46 6.05 -15.25 5.04
CA ASP A 46 6.02 -15.96 3.75
C ASP A 46 7.13 -15.50 2.80
N LEU A 47 7.39 -14.19 2.79
CA LEU A 47 8.44 -13.58 1.97
C LEU A 47 9.85 -13.85 2.52
N GLY A 48 9.98 -14.33 3.77
CA GLY A 48 11.27 -14.57 4.43
C GLY A 48 12.01 -13.28 4.78
N VAL A 49 11.27 -12.20 5.09
CA VAL A 49 11.88 -10.91 5.46
C VAL A 49 12.39 -10.96 6.89
N GLU A 50 13.69 -10.76 7.08
CA GLU A 50 14.34 -10.77 8.40
C GLU A 50 14.29 -9.41 9.11
N HIS A 51 14.36 -8.31 8.35
CA HIS A 51 14.37 -6.95 8.87
C HIS A 51 13.03 -6.26 8.63
N THR A 52 12.29 -6.00 9.71
CA THR A 52 10.99 -5.32 9.66
C THR A 52 10.96 -4.09 10.56
N TYR A 53 10.22 -3.07 10.12
CA TYR A 53 9.92 -1.88 10.90
C TYR A 53 8.40 -1.71 10.99
N GLU A 54 7.89 -1.59 12.22
CA GLU A 54 6.51 -1.24 12.52
C GLU A 54 6.53 0.13 13.20
N ILE A 55 5.96 1.15 12.58
CA ILE A 55 6.04 2.53 13.06
C ILE A 55 4.63 3.10 13.26
N ASP A 56 4.39 3.61 14.46
CA ASP A 56 3.13 4.27 14.81
C ASP A 56 3.20 5.77 14.46
N LEU A 57 2.16 6.26 13.77
CA LEU A 57 2.03 7.63 13.28
C LEU A 57 0.72 8.26 13.78
N ASP A 58 0.56 8.35 15.09
CA ASP A 58 -0.67 8.80 15.75
C ASP A 58 -1.10 10.21 15.36
N PHE A 59 -0.18 11.05 14.89
CA PHE A 59 -0.48 12.41 14.48
C PHE A 59 -1.45 12.51 13.28
N PHE A 60 -1.60 11.46 12.48
CA PHE A 60 -2.59 11.47 11.40
C PHE A 60 -4.03 11.57 11.92
N THR A 61 -4.31 11.02 13.10
CA THR A 61 -5.63 11.18 13.75
C THR A 61 -5.88 12.62 14.17
N ALA A 62 -4.83 13.34 14.59
CA ALA A 62 -4.92 14.77 14.94
C ALA A 62 -5.08 15.67 13.70
N ILE A 63 -4.49 15.29 12.53
CA ILE A 63 -4.71 15.99 11.27
C ILE A 63 -6.15 15.78 10.80
N GLY A 64 -6.69 14.57 10.93
CA GLY A 64 -8.03 14.23 10.51
C GLY A 64 -8.26 14.32 9.01
N ALA A 65 -9.43 14.84 8.60
CA ALA A 65 -9.85 15.09 7.22
C ALA A 65 -9.95 13.86 6.30
N SER A 66 -9.94 12.63 6.84
CA SER A 66 -10.10 11.41 6.07
C SER A 66 -11.02 10.42 6.77
N ALA A 67 -11.91 9.78 6.03
CA ALA A 67 -12.75 8.68 6.54
C ALA A 67 -11.94 7.48 7.05
N LEU A 68 -10.64 7.38 6.73
CA LEU A 68 -9.77 6.31 7.24
C LEU A 68 -9.25 6.59 8.65
N THR A 69 -9.04 7.84 9.03
CA THR A 69 -8.44 8.25 10.33
C THR A 69 -9.41 9.00 11.23
N ASP A 70 -10.48 9.56 10.68
CA ASP A 70 -11.57 10.19 11.43
C ASP A 70 -12.81 9.30 11.41
N HIS A 71 -13.11 8.67 12.54
CA HIS A 71 -14.22 7.74 12.67
C HIS A 71 -15.60 8.41 12.67
N THR A 72 -15.67 9.75 12.71
CA THR A 72 -16.92 10.51 12.55
C THR A 72 -17.33 10.64 11.08
N ILE A 73 -16.40 10.44 10.14
CA ILE A 73 -16.65 10.46 8.70
C ILE A 73 -16.92 9.03 8.22
N GLU A 74 -18.07 8.79 7.61
CA GLU A 74 -18.40 7.46 7.10
C GLU A 74 -17.53 7.08 5.87
N VAL A 75 -17.11 5.80 5.81
CA VAL A 75 -16.45 5.25 4.61
C VAL A 75 -17.51 5.04 3.53
N PRO A 76 -17.37 5.65 2.34
CA PRO A 76 -18.34 5.52 1.26
C PRO A 76 -18.53 4.08 0.80
N THR A 77 -19.76 3.78 0.41
CA THR A 77 -20.17 2.46 -0.16
C THR A 77 -20.82 2.59 -1.54
N GLY A 78 -20.96 3.83 -2.04
CA GLY A 78 -21.61 4.14 -3.33
C GLY A 78 -20.76 3.86 -4.57
N GLY A 79 -19.45 3.68 -4.40
CA GLY A 79 -18.47 3.56 -5.49
C GLY A 79 -17.67 4.84 -5.68
N LEU A 80 -16.69 4.79 -6.59
CA LEU A 80 -15.78 5.91 -6.86
C LEU A 80 -16.54 7.09 -7.47
N GLU A 81 -16.37 8.27 -6.87
CA GLU A 81 -16.85 9.55 -7.40
C GLU A 81 -15.68 10.33 -8.02
N PRO A 82 -15.94 11.26 -8.98
CA PRO A 82 -14.91 12.12 -9.54
C PRO A 82 -14.28 13.02 -8.48
N GLY A 83 -12.96 13.17 -8.52
CA GLY A 83 -12.21 14.05 -7.63
C GLY A 83 -11.42 13.28 -6.56
N VAL A 84 -10.90 14.00 -5.56
CA VAL A 84 -10.16 13.41 -4.45
C VAL A 84 -11.16 12.82 -3.46
N PRO A 85 -11.15 11.50 -3.21
CA PRO A 85 -12.13 10.86 -2.36
C PRO A 85 -11.92 11.19 -0.88
N VAL A 86 -12.99 11.11 -0.09
CA VAL A 86 -12.98 11.34 1.36
C VAL A 86 -12.09 10.36 2.14
N THR A 87 -11.67 9.27 1.51
CA THR A 87 -10.70 8.29 2.04
C THR A 87 -9.24 8.71 1.83
N TYR A 88 -8.98 9.80 1.11
CA TYR A 88 -7.64 10.36 0.99
C TYR A 88 -7.16 10.88 2.35
N VAL A 89 -6.02 10.37 2.82
CA VAL A 89 -5.32 10.91 4.00
C VAL A 89 -4.31 11.93 3.50
N PRO A 90 -4.42 13.21 3.91
CA PRO A 90 -3.59 14.28 3.35
C PRO A 90 -2.10 13.99 3.38
N PHE A 91 -1.47 13.95 2.20
CA PHE A 91 -0.03 13.78 1.99
C PHE A 91 0.58 12.51 2.67
N ARG A 92 -0.24 11.46 2.88
CA ARG A 92 0.17 10.24 3.59
C ARG A 92 1.38 9.58 2.94
N ASN A 93 1.36 9.39 1.60
CA ASN A 93 2.47 8.74 0.90
C ASN A 93 3.75 9.59 0.95
N GLY A 94 3.65 10.92 0.93
CA GLY A 94 4.81 11.81 1.13
C GLY A 94 5.46 11.61 2.50
N ILE A 95 4.67 11.48 3.55
CA ILE A 95 5.16 11.22 4.90
C ILE A 95 5.76 9.81 4.99
N PHE A 96 5.08 8.80 4.43
CA PHE A 96 5.59 7.43 4.39
C PHE A 96 6.92 7.35 3.65
N LEU A 97 7.06 8.01 2.51
CA LEU A 97 8.30 8.07 1.75
C LEU A 97 9.40 8.82 2.51
N SER A 98 9.08 9.87 3.28
CA SER A 98 10.06 10.57 4.11
C SER A 98 10.66 9.65 5.16
N ILE A 99 9.83 8.86 5.85
CA ILE A 99 10.30 7.90 6.85
C ILE A 99 11.03 6.74 6.17
N ALA A 100 10.52 6.24 5.04
CA ALA A 100 11.17 5.20 4.26
C ALA A 100 12.56 5.63 3.77
N THR A 101 12.72 6.90 3.40
CA THR A 101 14.03 7.48 3.03
C THR A 101 15.02 7.43 4.20
N ALA A 102 14.57 7.80 5.42
CA ALA A 102 15.42 7.75 6.60
C ALA A 102 15.81 6.30 6.97
N VAL A 103 14.88 5.34 6.83
CA VAL A 103 15.16 3.91 7.05
C VAL A 103 16.13 3.41 5.97
N ALA A 104 15.88 3.71 4.70
CA ALA A 104 16.74 3.31 3.59
C ALA A 104 18.17 3.84 3.72
N GLU A 105 18.32 5.10 4.13
CA GLU A 105 19.66 5.68 4.40
C GLU A 105 20.35 4.98 5.57
N LYS A 106 19.62 4.63 6.63
CA LYS A 106 20.16 3.90 7.80
C LYS A 106 20.60 2.49 7.43
N GLU A 107 19.76 1.77 6.68
CA GLU A 107 20.02 0.37 6.29
C GLU A 107 20.94 0.24 5.08
N GLY A 108 21.29 1.36 4.40
CA GLY A 108 22.09 1.34 3.18
C GLY A 108 21.34 0.77 1.98
N CYS A 109 20.01 0.87 1.96
CA CYS A 109 19.19 0.41 0.83
C CYS A 109 19.41 1.29 -0.40
N GLU A 110 19.45 0.69 -1.58
CA GLU A 110 19.58 1.39 -2.86
C GLU A 110 18.22 1.74 -3.51
N ALA A 111 17.13 1.16 -2.99
CA ALA A 111 15.79 1.40 -3.50
C ALA A 111 14.73 1.42 -2.40
N ILE A 112 13.65 2.19 -2.63
CA ILE A 112 12.37 2.13 -1.92
C ILE A 112 11.33 1.64 -2.93
N SER A 113 10.55 0.63 -2.58
CA SER A 113 9.42 0.17 -3.40
C SER A 113 8.10 0.59 -2.79
N ILE A 114 7.22 1.17 -3.60
CA ILE A 114 5.87 1.58 -3.20
C ILE A 114 4.83 1.02 -4.17
N GLY A 115 3.75 0.45 -3.63
CA GLY A 115 2.67 -0.19 -4.38
C GLY A 115 1.59 0.80 -4.84
N VAL A 116 1.97 1.96 -5.37
CA VAL A 116 1.03 2.92 -5.95
C VAL A 116 0.55 2.45 -7.32
N VAL A 117 -0.73 2.72 -7.61
CA VAL A 117 -1.40 2.39 -8.86
C VAL A 117 -2.07 3.67 -9.37
N GLU A 118 -1.81 4.06 -10.61
CA GLU A 118 -2.34 5.29 -11.23
C GLU A 118 -3.55 5.02 -12.12
N GLU A 119 -3.55 3.93 -12.87
CA GLU A 119 -4.56 3.57 -13.87
C GLU A 119 -5.98 3.37 -13.31
N ASP A 120 -6.09 2.63 -12.21
CA ASP A 120 -7.37 2.40 -11.50
C ASP A 120 -7.37 3.15 -10.16
N SER A 121 -6.66 4.28 -10.10
CA SER A 121 -6.41 4.97 -8.84
C SER A 121 -7.69 5.60 -8.30
N SER A 122 -7.72 5.68 -6.99
CA SER A 122 -8.73 6.40 -6.23
C SER A 122 -8.64 7.94 -6.37
N GLY A 123 -7.81 8.48 -7.29
CA GLY A 123 -7.61 9.93 -7.46
C GLY A 123 -6.75 10.57 -6.37
N TYR A 124 -5.88 9.81 -5.72
CA TYR A 124 -4.96 10.34 -4.71
C TYR A 124 -3.79 11.08 -5.35
N PRO A 125 -3.60 12.37 -5.07
CA PRO A 125 -2.56 13.19 -5.72
C PRO A 125 -1.14 12.71 -5.41
N ASP A 126 -0.92 12.07 -4.27
CA ASP A 126 0.37 11.52 -3.83
C ASP A 126 0.63 10.07 -4.29
N CYS A 127 -0.18 9.57 -5.26
CA CYS A 127 0.03 8.27 -5.90
C CYS A 127 0.51 8.38 -7.35
N THR A 128 0.75 9.60 -7.86
CA THR A 128 1.14 9.83 -9.26
C THR A 128 2.63 9.61 -9.49
N GLY A 129 2.99 9.16 -10.69
CA GLY A 129 4.40 9.01 -11.09
C GLY A 129 5.19 10.32 -11.00
N ASP A 130 4.57 11.46 -11.36
CA ASP A 130 5.19 12.78 -11.27
C ASP A 130 5.51 13.16 -9.82
N PHE A 131 4.58 12.90 -8.88
CA PHE A 131 4.81 13.16 -7.47
C PHE A 131 5.98 12.31 -6.94
N ILE A 132 5.97 11.00 -7.22
CA ILE A 132 7.01 10.09 -6.75
C ILE A 132 8.38 10.45 -7.34
N GLY A 133 8.46 10.81 -8.63
CA GLY A 133 9.71 11.26 -9.26
C GLY A 133 10.26 12.56 -8.67
N ALA A 134 9.38 13.51 -8.35
CA ALA A 134 9.77 14.73 -7.64
C ALA A 134 10.26 14.43 -6.22
N PHE A 135 9.60 13.49 -5.54
CA PHE A 135 10.00 13.07 -4.20
C PHE A 135 11.37 12.36 -4.19
N GLU A 136 11.64 11.49 -5.17
CA GLU A 136 12.96 10.84 -5.33
C GLU A 136 14.08 11.87 -5.44
N ASN A 137 13.89 12.92 -6.24
CA ASN A 137 14.85 14.01 -6.34
C ASN A 137 15.06 14.71 -4.99
N ALA A 138 13.98 15.01 -4.26
CA ALA A 138 14.04 15.66 -2.96
C ALA A 138 14.76 14.77 -1.93
N ALA A 139 14.47 13.47 -1.90
CA ALA A 139 15.13 12.50 -1.03
C ALA A 139 16.64 12.46 -1.26
N ASN A 140 17.08 12.38 -2.52
CA ASN A 140 18.50 12.32 -2.87
C ASN A 140 19.24 13.65 -2.65
N LEU A 141 18.53 14.79 -2.64
CA LEU A 141 19.11 16.08 -2.25
C LEU A 141 19.21 16.26 -0.73
N GLY A 142 18.33 15.58 0.01
CA GLY A 142 18.23 15.72 1.47
C GLY A 142 18.97 14.67 2.28
N THR A 143 19.61 13.69 1.62
CA THR A 143 20.39 12.62 2.26
C THR A 143 21.90 12.84 2.11
N LYS A 144 22.73 11.98 2.73
CA LYS A 144 24.20 12.08 2.64
C LYS A 144 24.66 11.98 1.18
N GLU A 145 25.77 12.61 0.85
CA GLU A 145 26.35 12.60 -0.50
C GLU A 145 26.61 11.19 -1.04
N SER A 146 26.92 10.23 -0.15
CA SER A 146 27.13 8.83 -0.48
C SER A 146 25.83 8.03 -0.67
N THR A 147 24.70 8.58 -0.26
CA THR A 147 23.37 7.91 -0.38
C THR A 147 22.83 8.11 -1.77
N ARG A 148 22.35 7.03 -2.39
CA ARG A 148 21.59 7.07 -3.65
C ARG A 148 20.44 6.10 -3.53
N ILE A 149 19.21 6.63 -3.59
CA ILE A 149 17.99 5.88 -3.43
C ILE A 149 17.14 6.07 -4.68
N SER A 150 16.70 4.98 -5.30
CA SER A 150 15.68 5.00 -6.35
C SER A 150 14.32 4.64 -5.77
N ILE A 151 13.23 5.30 -6.23
CA ILE A 151 11.88 4.92 -5.81
C ILE A 151 11.21 4.11 -6.91
N LYS A 152 10.99 2.83 -6.65
CA LYS A 152 10.39 1.87 -7.57
C LYS A 152 8.86 1.88 -7.43
N MET A 153 8.19 1.96 -8.56
CA MET A 153 6.72 1.92 -8.67
C MET A 153 6.31 0.79 -9.62
N PRO A 154 6.51 -0.48 -9.26
CA PRO A 154 6.34 -1.58 -10.23
C PRO A 154 4.92 -1.72 -10.75
N LEU A 155 3.93 -1.18 -10.03
CA LEU A 155 2.50 -1.34 -10.34
C LEU A 155 1.87 -0.09 -10.95
N VAL A 156 2.58 1.03 -11.07
CA VAL A 156 2.00 2.34 -11.36
C VAL A 156 1.12 2.36 -12.61
N ARG A 157 1.46 1.58 -13.63
CA ARG A 157 0.75 1.49 -14.92
C ARG A 157 -0.11 0.24 -15.08
N LEU A 158 -0.22 -0.60 -14.05
CA LEU A 158 -0.98 -1.83 -14.11
C LEU A 158 -2.44 -1.59 -13.74
N LYS A 159 -3.35 -2.22 -14.50
CA LYS A 159 -4.76 -2.34 -14.10
C LYS A 159 -4.90 -3.35 -12.97
N LYS A 160 -5.97 -3.24 -12.19
CA LYS A 160 -6.21 -4.14 -11.06
C LYS A 160 -6.26 -5.62 -11.46
N SER A 161 -6.78 -5.93 -12.66
CA SER A 161 -6.78 -7.29 -13.20
C SER A 161 -5.36 -7.81 -13.52
N GLN A 162 -4.49 -6.94 -14.03
CA GLN A 162 -3.09 -7.30 -14.29
C GLN A 162 -2.34 -7.55 -12.99
N ILE A 163 -2.59 -6.73 -11.95
CA ILE A 163 -2.05 -6.93 -10.60
C ILE A 163 -2.42 -8.32 -10.06
N VAL A 164 -3.68 -8.76 -10.24
CA VAL A 164 -4.11 -10.10 -9.81
C VAL A 164 -3.40 -11.21 -10.60
N VAL A 165 -3.25 -11.05 -11.91
CA VAL A 165 -2.56 -12.03 -12.77
C VAL A 165 -1.08 -12.13 -12.41
N GLU A 166 -0.39 -10.99 -12.27
CA GLU A 166 1.03 -10.96 -11.87
C GLU A 166 1.24 -11.55 -10.47
N ALA A 167 0.34 -11.23 -9.53
CA ALA A 167 0.39 -11.80 -8.19
C ALA A 167 0.24 -13.33 -8.22
N ALA A 168 -0.64 -13.86 -9.06
CA ALA A 168 -0.79 -15.31 -9.24
C ALA A 168 0.45 -15.94 -9.89
N ALA A 169 1.04 -15.28 -10.89
CA ALA A 169 2.25 -15.75 -11.57
C ALA A 169 3.46 -15.85 -10.62
N LEU A 170 3.59 -14.89 -9.70
CA LEU A 170 4.64 -14.87 -8.67
C LEU A 170 4.28 -15.67 -7.40
N ASN A 171 3.16 -16.39 -7.39
CA ASN A 171 2.66 -17.16 -6.24
C ASN A 171 2.52 -16.29 -4.96
N VAL A 172 2.10 -15.03 -5.12
CA VAL A 172 1.83 -14.15 -3.99
C VAL A 172 0.69 -14.72 -3.14
N PRO A 173 0.82 -14.82 -1.81
CA PRO A 173 -0.20 -15.39 -0.93
C PRO A 173 -1.38 -14.41 -0.75
N LEU A 174 -2.17 -14.20 -1.81
CA LEU A 174 -3.28 -13.25 -1.83
C LEU A 174 -4.32 -13.45 -0.71
N HIS A 175 -4.41 -14.68 -0.17
CA HIS A 175 -5.27 -15.02 0.98
C HIS A 175 -4.78 -14.40 2.31
N LEU A 176 -3.51 -14.00 2.40
CA LEU A 176 -2.95 -13.29 3.56
C LEU A 176 -3.16 -11.79 3.48
N THR A 177 -3.51 -11.25 2.31
CA THR A 177 -3.62 -9.80 2.10
C THR A 177 -4.95 -9.25 2.58
N TRP A 178 -4.96 -7.98 3.03
CA TRP A 178 -6.18 -7.30 3.47
C TRP A 178 -6.34 -5.93 2.80
N SER A 179 -7.54 -5.63 2.35
CA SER A 179 -7.84 -4.37 1.63
C SER A 179 -9.08 -3.64 2.15
N CYS A 180 -9.93 -4.28 2.97
CA CYS A 180 -11.14 -3.64 3.46
C CYS A 180 -10.82 -2.43 4.35
N TYR A 181 -11.56 -1.31 4.15
CA TYR A 181 -11.42 -0.10 4.96
C TYR A 181 -12.29 -0.09 6.21
N LYS A 182 -13.21 -1.07 6.36
CA LYS A 182 -14.26 -1.03 7.39
C LYS A 182 -14.16 -2.15 8.41
N ASP A 183 -13.91 -3.35 7.99
CA ASP A 183 -14.05 -4.57 8.78
C ASP A 183 -12.76 -5.35 8.82
N GLU A 184 -12.52 -6.09 9.91
CA GLU A 184 -11.28 -6.81 10.15
C GLU A 184 -11.43 -8.33 10.12
N ASP A 185 -12.64 -8.87 10.27
CA ASP A 185 -12.87 -10.34 10.30
C ASP A 185 -13.30 -10.88 8.92
N ALA A 186 -14.24 -10.21 8.25
CA ALA A 186 -14.62 -10.48 6.88
C ALA A 186 -14.72 -9.16 6.11
N ALA A 187 -14.21 -9.11 4.90
CA ALA A 187 -14.22 -7.88 4.10
C ALA A 187 -15.66 -7.46 3.75
N CYS A 188 -15.99 -6.16 3.88
CA CYS A 188 -17.36 -5.69 3.70
C CYS A 188 -17.90 -5.84 2.26
N GLY A 189 -17.03 -5.99 1.25
CA GLY A 189 -17.42 -6.12 -0.16
C GLY A 189 -17.90 -4.83 -0.84
N VAL A 190 -18.15 -3.76 -0.09
CA VAL A 190 -18.86 -2.57 -0.59
C VAL A 190 -18.08 -1.27 -0.53
N CYS A 191 -17.01 -1.16 0.28
CA CYS A 191 -16.14 0.01 0.24
C CYS A 191 -15.31 0.04 -1.06
N ASP A 192 -14.77 1.20 -1.43
CA ASP A 192 -14.06 1.39 -2.70
C ASP A 192 -12.91 0.40 -2.88
N SER A 193 -12.12 0.16 -1.83
CA SER A 193 -11.02 -0.81 -1.90
C SER A 193 -11.51 -2.24 -2.15
N CYS A 194 -12.58 -2.68 -1.48
CA CYS A 194 -13.18 -3.99 -1.75
C CYS A 194 -13.73 -4.10 -3.17
N ARG A 195 -14.40 -3.05 -3.65
CA ARG A 195 -14.96 -3.02 -5.03
C ARG A 195 -13.86 -3.09 -6.09
N LEU A 196 -12.79 -2.30 -5.92
CA LEU A 196 -11.64 -2.34 -6.83
C LEU A 196 -10.98 -3.71 -6.83
N ARG A 197 -10.78 -4.30 -5.65
CA ARG A 197 -10.22 -5.64 -5.51
C ARG A 197 -11.09 -6.69 -6.20
N LEU A 198 -12.38 -6.75 -5.90
CA LEU A 198 -13.33 -7.70 -6.49
C LEU A 198 -13.40 -7.57 -8.02
N ARG A 199 -13.47 -6.35 -8.56
CA ARG A 199 -13.41 -6.10 -10.01
C ARG A 199 -12.11 -6.60 -10.63
N GLY A 200 -10.98 -6.44 -9.94
CA GLY A 200 -9.68 -6.95 -10.39
C GLY A 200 -9.70 -8.47 -10.53
N PHE A 201 -10.20 -9.19 -9.53
CA PHE A 201 -10.33 -10.66 -9.56
C PHE A 201 -11.32 -11.13 -10.62
N GLU A 202 -12.50 -10.50 -10.71
CA GLU A 202 -13.50 -10.81 -11.72
C GLU A 202 -12.94 -10.63 -13.15
N ALA A 203 -12.30 -9.49 -13.43
CA ALA A 203 -11.71 -9.20 -14.73
C ALA A 203 -10.51 -10.11 -15.07
N ALA A 204 -9.83 -10.65 -14.06
CA ALA A 204 -8.80 -11.68 -14.23
C ALA A 204 -9.37 -13.10 -14.39
N GLY A 205 -10.69 -13.29 -14.26
CA GLY A 205 -11.34 -14.60 -14.30
C GLY A 205 -11.01 -15.47 -13.07
N MET A 206 -10.64 -14.87 -11.95
CA MET A 206 -10.20 -15.54 -10.72
C MET A 206 -11.16 -15.24 -9.57
N ARG A 207 -11.18 -16.12 -8.57
CA ARG A 207 -11.91 -15.89 -7.31
C ARG A 207 -10.98 -15.28 -6.28
N ASP A 208 -11.45 -14.23 -5.61
CA ASP A 208 -10.75 -13.66 -4.48
C ASP A 208 -10.72 -14.64 -3.29
N PRO A 209 -9.54 -14.96 -2.73
CA PRO A 209 -9.41 -15.95 -1.66
C PRO A 209 -9.76 -15.43 -0.26
N ILE A 210 -9.98 -14.13 -0.04
CA ILE A 210 -10.33 -13.61 1.29
C ILE A 210 -11.82 -13.78 1.60
N PRO A 211 -12.21 -13.83 2.89
CA PRO A 211 -13.62 -13.89 3.27
C PRO A 211 -14.31 -12.54 3.10
N TYR A 212 -15.59 -12.57 2.64
CA TYR A 212 -16.46 -11.42 2.55
C TYR A 212 -17.70 -11.59 3.43
N CYS A 213 -18.23 -10.48 3.97
CA CYS A 213 -19.51 -10.48 4.65
C CYS A 213 -20.62 -10.95 3.67
N GLN A 214 -21.57 -11.76 4.18
CA GLN A 214 -22.74 -12.24 3.41
C GLN A 214 -23.82 -11.16 3.35
#